data_2c74ae1d9b02c533aaa89c6b19e5c920
#
_entry.id   2c74ae1d9b02c533aaa89c6b19e5c920
#
_cell.length_a   1.000
_cell.length_b   1.000
_cell.length_c   1.000
_cell.angle_alpha   90.00
_cell.angle_beta   90.00
_cell.angle_gamma   90.00
#
_symmetry.space_group_name_H-M   'P 1'
#
loop_
_entity.id
_entity.type
_entity.pdbx_description
1 polymer ?
#
loop_
_entity_poly.entity_id
_entity_poly.type
_entity_poly.pdbx_seq_one_letter_code
_entity_poly.pdbx_strand_id
1 'polypeptide(L)'
;MTSRLAAAGEINFETKIDNIDNVLSRENEVQYFRVIQEILNNTLKHSKAKNVSLGIRKSVMFIVTEINDDGIGFELTNSSKLGFGLINIEERLRMIKGIIEFNSGGGKGTHFKITVPIR
;
A
#
# COMPACT_ATOMS: atom_id res chain seq x y z
N MET A 1 -15.79 5.09 0.67
CA MET A 1 -16.22 4.95 -0.73
C MET A 1 -15.84 3.57 -1.25
N THR A 2 -16.73 2.95 -1.98
CA THR A 2 -16.48 1.63 -2.56
C THR A 2 -16.57 1.71 -4.07
N SER A 3 -15.60 1.15 -4.74
CA SER A 3 -15.63 1.05 -6.19
C SER A 3 -15.35 -0.41 -6.58
N ARG A 4 -15.79 -0.76 -7.78
CA ARG A 4 -15.62 -2.11 -8.27
C ARG A 4 -14.69 -2.09 -9.46
N LEU A 5 -13.64 -2.89 -9.38
CA LEU A 5 -12.68 -2.99 -10.44
C LEU A 5 -13.03 -4.19 -11.31
N ALA A 6 -13.33 -3.94 -12.57
CA ALA A 6 -13.63 -5.00 -13.51
C ALA A 6 -12.32 -5.67 -13.91
N ALA A 7 -12.14 -6.87 -13.47
CA ALA A 7 -11.03 -7.69 -13.87
C ALA A 7 -11.59 -9.08 -14.11
N ALA A 8 -10.75 -10.04 -14.29
CA ALA A 8 -11.20 -11.42 -14.49
C ALA A 8 -12.03 -11.91 -13.31
N GLY A 9 -12.15 -11.21 -12.30
CA GLY A 9 -13.04 -11.39 -11.19
C GLY A 9 -13.33 -10.03 -10.64
N GLU A 10 -14.47 -9.84 -10.07
CA GLU A 10 -14.81 -8.55 -9.49
C GLU A 10 -14.09 -8.38 -8.18
N ILE A 11 -13.45 -7.21 -8.00
CA ILE A 11 -12.76 -6.88 -6.79
C ILE A 11 -13.47 -5.71 -6.14
N ASN A 12 -13.83 -5.87 -4.87
CA ASN A 12 -14.39 -4.79 -4.09
C ASN A 12 -13.25 -3.96 -3.52
N PHE A 13 -13.25 -2.68 -3.83
CA PHE A 13 -12.19 -1.78 -3.40
C PHE A 13 -12.83 -0.72 -2.51
N GLU A 14 -12.41 -0.68 -1.26
CA GLU A 14 -12.88 0.31 -0.30
C GLU A 14 -11.78 1.32 0.01
N THR A 15 -12.13 2.59 0.09
CA THR A 15 -11.18 3.62 0.48
C THR A 15 -11.73 4.47 1.60
N LYS A 16 -10.85 4.87 2.50
CA LYS A 16 -11.17 5.82 3.57
C LYS A 16 -9.94 6.71 3.71
N ILE A 17 -10.03 7.90 3.15
CA ILE A 17 -8.86 8.76 2.96
C ILE A 17 -9.10 10.13 3.58
N ASP A 18 -8.22 10.49 4.52
CA ASP A 18 -8.20 11.84 5.05
C ASP A 18 -7.64 12.79 3.99
N ASN A 19 -8.00 14.06 4.11
CA ASN A 19 -7.44 15.07 3.22
C ASN A 19 -5.98 15.31 3.59
N ILE A 20 -5.09 15.02 2.66
CA ILE A 20 -3.65 15.23 2.84
C ILE A 20 -3.09 16.23 1.84
N ASP A 21 -3.96 17.09 1.27
CA ASP A 21 -3.51 18.13 0.35
C ASP A 21 -2.51 19.06 1.07
N ASN A 22 -1.38 19.31 0.40
CA ASN A 22 -0.34 20.21 0.90
C ASN A 22 0.31 19.78 2.22
N VAL A 23 0.14 18.53 2.60
CA VAL A 23 0.74 18.01 3.84
C VAL A 23 2.21 17.66 3.64
N LEU A 24 2.53 17.08 2.49
CA LEU A 24 3.91 16.76 2.13
C LEU A 24 4.41 17.75 1.09
N SER A 25 5.73 17.89 1.00
CA SER A 25 6.31 18.64 -0.12
C SER A 25 5.90 17.96 -1.42
N ARG A 26 5.94 18.70 -2.52
CA ARG A 26 5.56 18.14 -3.82
C ARG A 26 6.41 16.94 -4.19
N GLU A 27 7.70 17.02 -3.90
CA GLU A 27 8.61 15.91 -4.19
C GLU A 27 8.31 14.68 -3.37
N ASN A 28 8.05 14.87 -2.08
CA ASN A 28 7.71 13.75 -1.21
C ASN A 28 6.35 13.17 -1.57
N GLU A 29 5.42 14.02 -1.95
CA GLU A 29 4.09 13.57 -2.35
C GLU A 29 4.16 12.65 -3.57
N VAL A 30 4.99 12.98 -4.54
CA VAL A 30 5.15 12.13 -5.72
C VAL A 30 5.67 10.75 -5.33
N GLN A 31 6.68 10.69 -4.47
CA GLN A 31 7.22 9.41 -4.02
C GLN A 31 6.19 8.62 -3.21
N TYR A 32 5.45 9.31 -2.36
CA TYR A 32 4.43 8.69 -1.53
C TYR A 32 3.35 8.03 -2.39
N PHE A 33 2.81 8.75 -3.37
CA PHE A 33 1.76 8.19 -4.21
C PHE A 33 2.27 7.08 -5.12
N ARG A 34 3.54 7.15 -5.55
CA ARG A 34 4.11 6.06 -6.33
C ARG A 34 4.23 4.78 -5.53
N VAL A 35 4.55 4.90 -4.24
CA VAL A 35 4.59 3.74 -3.36
C VAL A 35 3.22 3.09 -3.24
N ILE A 36 2.19 3.90 -2.99
CA ILE A 36 0.83 3.39 -2.88
C ILE A 36 0.42 2.71 -4.18
N GLN A 37 0.69 3.35 -5.30
CA GLN A 37 0.33 2.81 -6.61
C GLN A 37 1.02 1.48 -6.86
N GLU A 38 2.29 1.38 -6.51
CA GLU A 38 3.05 0.16 -6.69
C GLU A 38 2.47 -0.99 -5.85
N ILE A 39 2.16 -0.71 -4.60
CA ILE A 39 1.59 -1.72 -3.70
C ILE A 39 0.23 -2.17 -4.22
N LEU A 40 -0.63 -1.23 -4.61
CA LEU A 40 -1.95 -1.59 -5.11
C LEU A 40 -1.87 -2.40 -6.39
N ASN A 41 -1.01 -2.01 -7.32
CA ASN A 41 -0.83 -2.76 -8.55
C ASN A 41 -0.38 -4.19 -8.29
N ASN A 42 0.57 -4.34 -7.38
CA ASN A 42 1.07 -5.67 -7.05
C ASN A 42 0.03 -6.50 -6.31
N THR A 43 -0.74 -5.87 -5.44
CA THR A 43 -1.82 -6.56 -4.73
C THR A 43 -2.86 -7.08 -5.72
N LEU A 44 -3.29 -6.23 -6.65
CA LEU A 44 -4.29 -6.63 -7.65
C LEU A 44 -3.76 -7.72 -8.57
N LYS A 45 -2.46 -7.74 -8.79
CA LYS A 45 -1.83 -8.66 -9.73
C LYS A 45 -1.55 -10.03 -9.11
N HIS A 46 -1.18 -10.07 -7.85
CA HIS A 46 -0.62 -11.28 -7.23
C HIS A 46 -1.43 -11.88 -6.10
N SER A 47 -2.27 -11.12 -5.42
CA SER A 47 -2.92 -11.59 -4.21
C SER A 47 -4.14 -12.46 -4.45
N LYS A 48 -4.76 -12.33 -5.62
CA LYS A 48 -6.05 -12.98 -5.93
C LYS A 48 -7.12 -12.60 -4.91
N ALA A 49 -7.04 -11.39 -4.41
CA ALA A 49 -7.99 -10.91 -3.42
C ALA A 49 -9.34 -10.59 -4.05
N LYS A 50 -10.39 -10.72 -3.25
CA LYS A 50 -11.74 -10.28 -3.64
C LYS A 50 -12.05 -8.92 -3.00
N ASN A 51 -11.42 -8.63 -1.90
CA ASN A 51 -11.62 -7.36 -1.19
C ASN A 51 -10.27 -6.73 -0.90
N VAL A 52 -10.14 -5.46 -1.27
CA VAL A 52 -8.94 -4.67 -1.02
C VAL A 52 -9.38 -3.37 -0.37
N SER A 53 -8.69 -2.93 0.66
CA SER A 53 -8.98 -1.65 1.29
C SER A 53 -7.75 -0.79 1.39
N LEU A 54 -7.97 0.51 1.26
CA LEU A 54 -6.94 1.52 1.40
C LEU A 54 -7.41 2.55 2.41
N GLY A 55 -6.65 2.74 3.48
CA GLY A 55 -6.93 3.77 4.46
C GLY A 55 -5.76 4.70 4.58
N ILE A 56 -6.01 6.00 4.58
CA ILE A 56 -4.98 7.01 4.80
C ILE A 56 -5.45 7.90 5.93
N ARG A 57 -4.67 7.97 6.99
CA ARG A 57 -4.96 8.77 8.16
C ARG A 57 -3.84 9.76 8.39
N LYS A 58 -4.23 10.98 8.69
CA LYS A 58 -3.29 12.04 8.99
C LYS A 58 -3.32 12.34 10.48
N SER A 59 -2.14 12.37 11.11
CA SER A 59 -2.00 12.86 12.46
C SER A 59 -1.16 14.13 12.42
N VAL A 60 -0.79 14.64 13.59
CA VAL A 60 0.00 15.86 13.66
C VAL A 60 1.37 15.68 13.03
N MET A 61 1.97 14.51 13.20
CA MET A 61 3.36 14.29 12.79
C MET A 61 3.53 13.29 11.65
N PHE A 62 2.51 12.49 11.36
CA PHE A 62 2.65 11.39 10.40
C PHE A 62 1.42 11.22 9.53
N ILE A 63 1.67 10.67 8.35
CA ILE A 63 0.61 10.08 7.53
C ILE A 63 0.77 8.57 7.68
N VAL A 64 -0.31 7.90 8.05
CA VAL A 64 -0.33 6.44 8.17
C VAL A 64 -1.24 5.88 7.11
N THR A 65 -0.70 5.02 6.28
CA THR A 65 -1.43 4.39 5.18
C THR A 65 -1.50 2.90 5.43
N GLU A 66 -2.69 2.34 5.32
CA GLU A 66 -2.87 0.91 5.47
C GLU A 66 -3.54 0.35 4.23
N ILE A 67 -2.97 -0.72 3.70
CA ILE A 67 -3.51 -1.42 2.54
C ILE A 67 -3.70 -2.86 2.94
N ASN A 68 -4.94 -3.33 2.88
CA ASN A 68 -5.30 -4.68 3.28
C ASN A 68 -5.97 -5.40 2.13
N ASP A 69 -5.71 -6.70 2.01
CA ASP A 69 -6.45 -7.54 1.09
C ASP A 69 -6.73 -8.88 1.75
N ASP A 70 -7.75 -9.56 1.22
CA ASP A 70 -8.15 -10.87 1.71
C ASP A 70 -7.68 -11.99 0.78
N GLY A 71 -6.61 -11.75 0.04
CA GLY A 71 -6.08 -12.70 -0.91
C GLY A 71 -5.35 -13.85 -0.26
N ILE A 72 -4.55 -14.52 -1.07
CA ILE A 72 -3.87 -15.74 -0.62
C ILE A 72 -2.65 -15.46 0.27
N GLY A 73 -2.21 -14.21 0.34
CA GLY A 73 -0.96 -13.90 1.03
C GLY A 73 0.23 -14.43 0.26
N PHE A 74 1.39 -14.15 0.75
CA PHE A 74 2.63 -14.68 0.17
C PHE A 74 3.75 -14.59 1.20
N GLU A 75 4.79 -15.41 0.98
CA GLU A 75 5.94 -15.40 1.85
C GLU A 75 6.99 -14.45 1.30
N LEU A 76 7.66 -13.74 2.19
CA LEU A 76 8.73 -12.83 1.79
C LEU A 76 10.06 -13.56 1.75
N THR A 77 10.34 -14.12 0.59
CA THR A 77 11.69 -14.59 0.26
C THR A 77 12.36 -13.51 -0.57
N ASN A 78 13.63 -13.64 -0.85
CA ASN A 78 14.31 -12.69 -1.72
C ASN A 78 13.64 -12.62 -3.09
N SER A 79 13.23 -13.75 -3.62
CA SER A 79 12.54 -13.80 -4.91
C SER A 79 11.20 -13.09 -4.84
N SER A 80 10.46 -13.31 -3.76
CA SER A 80 9.15 -12.66 -3.58
C SER A 80 9.30 -11.16 -3.46
N LYS A 81 10.33 -10.69 -2.76
CA LYS A 81 10.59 -9.26 -2.64
C LYS A 81 10.83 -8.63 -4.01
N LEU A 82 11.63 -9.28 -4.84
CA LEU A 82 11.93 -8.79 -6.17
C LEU A 82 10.69 -8.80 -7.05
N GLY A 83 9.94 -9.89 -7.02
CA GLY A 83 8.75 -10.02 -7.84
C GLY A 83 7.63 -9.07 -7.43
N PHE A 84 7.58 -8.70 -6.16
CA PHE A 84 6.59 -7.76 -5.67
C PHE A 84 7.03 -6.31 -5.82
N GLY A 85 8.32 -6.06 -6.08
CA GLY A 85 8.83 -4.70 -6.16
C GLY A 85 9.08 -4.08 -4.80
N LEU A 86 9.14 -4.89 -3.75
CA LEU A 86 9.26 -4.36 -2.39
C LEU A 86 10.56 -3.60 -2.17
N ILE A 87 11.63 -4.02 -2.84
CA ILE A 87 12.91 -3.33 -2.73
C ILE A 87 12.79 -1.89 -3.25
N ASN A 88 12.11 -1.72 -4.38
CA ASN A 88 11.88 -0.38 -4.94
C ASN A 88 11.00 0.45 -4.03
N ILE A 89 10.00 -0.17 -3.44
CA ILE A 89 9.11 0.51 -2.50
C ILE A 89 9.90 1.01 -1.30
N GLU A 90 10.75 0.15 -0.75
CA GLU A 90 11.57 0.52 0.40
C GLU A 90 12.53 1.66 0.08
N GLU A 91 13.13 1.64 -1.11
CA GLU A 91 14.04 2.71 -1.52
C GLU A 91 13.30 4.04 -1.68
N ARG A 92 12.11 4.02 -2.28
CA ARG A 92 11.32 5.24 -2.42
C ARG A 92 10.92 5.80 -1.07
N LEU A 93 10.52 4.93 -0.14
CA LEU A 93 10.14 5.36 1.20
C LEU A 93 11.33 5.94 1.95
N ARG A 94 12.51 5.37 1.74
CA ARG A 94 13.71 5.90 2.40
C ARG A 94 13.95 7.36 2.01
N MET A 95 13.65 7.73 0.78
CA MET A 95 13.82 9.09 0.30
C MET A 95 12.93 10.10 1.03
N ILE A 96 11.83 9.63 1.58
CA ILE A 96 10.88 10.49 2.30
C ILE A 96 10.82 10.11 3.79
N LYS A 97 11.80 9.34 4.24
CA LYS A 97 11.93 8.90 5.63
C LYS A 97 10.74 8.07 6.09
N GLY A 98 10.12 7.36 5.15
CA GLY A 98 8.98 6.50 5.46
C GLY A 98 9.42 5.12 5.88
N ILE A 99 8.51 4.45 6.58
CA ILE A 99 8.72 3.09 7.09
C ILE A 99 7.57 2.24 6.61
N ILE A 100 7.87 1.03 6.17
CA ILE A 100 6.84 0.08 5.78
C ILE A 100 6.89 -1.14 6.70
N GLU A 101 5.72 -1.54 7.16
CA GLU A 101 5.53 -2.77 7.91
C GLU A 101 4.64 -3.67 7.08
N PHE A 102 4.94 -4.94 7.10
CA PHE A 102 4.31 -5.90 6.21
C PHE A 102 3.93 -7.14 7.03
N ASN A 103 2.71 -7.60 6.83
CA ASN A 103 2.25 -8.81 7.48
C ASN A 103 1.43 -9.61 6.48
N SER A 104 1.85 -10.85 6.23
CA SER A 104 1.16 -11.74 5.32
C SER A 104 1.23 -13.15 5.87
N GLY A 105 0.09 -13.82 5.87
CA GLY A 105 0.03 -15.21 6.30
C GLY A 105 -0.68 -16.03 5.24
N GLY A 106 -0.26 -17.26 5.05
CA GLY A 106 -0.84 -18.12 4.03
C GLY A 106 -2.34 -18.20 4.16
N GLY A 107 -3.05 -17.74 3.15
CA GLY A 107 -4.50 -17.79 3.09
C GLY A 107 -5.21 -16.73 3.91
N LYS A 108 -4.48 -15.83 4.55
CA LYS A 108 -5.08 -14.80 5.41
C LYS A 108 -4.99 -13.40 4.85
N GLY A 109 -4.51 -13.27 3.61
CA GLY A 109 -4.37 -11.97 3.01
C GLY A 109 -3.08 -11.27 3.41
N THR A 110 -3.01 -10.00 3.10
CA THR A 110 -1.81 -9.21 3.32
C THR A 110 -2.18 -7.85 3.90
N HIS A 111 -1.35 -7.37 4.80
CA HIS A 111 -1.52 -6.06 5.40
C HIS A 111 -0.21 -5.28 5.26
N PHE A 112 -0.28 -4.12 4.64
CA PHE A 112 0.82 -3.16 4.58
C PHE A 112 0.48 -1.96 5.43
N LYS A 113 1.45 -1.49 6.19
CA LYS A 113 1.30 -0.25 6.93
C LYS A 113 2.50 0.64 6.64
N ILE A 114 2.25 1.82 6.12
CA ILE A 114 3.29 2.77 5.76
C ILE A 114 3.14 4.00 6.63
N THR A 115 4.23 4.41 7.26
CA THR A 115 4.25 5.60 8.11
C THR A 115 5.23 6.58 7.51
N VAL A 116 4.76 7.78 7.18
CA VAL A 116 5.59 8.81 6.57
C VAL A 116 5.52 10.06 7.44
N PRO A 117 6.66 10.61 7.86
CA PRO A 117 6.65 11.84 8.65
C PRO A 117 6.20 13.02 7.78
N ILE A 118 5.43 13.91 8.38
CA ILE A 118 4.91 15.08 7.69
C ILE A 118 6.01 16.12 7.47
N ARG A 119 7.02 16.05 8.23
CA ARG A 119 8.10 16.99 8.09
C ARG A 119 9.40 16.30 7.90
#